data_ab2cbdabebc0b55c197132750a576dc4
#
_entry.id   ab2cbdabebc0b55c197132750a576dc4
#
_cell.length_a   1.000
_cell.length_b   1.000
_cell.length_c   1.000
_cell.angle_alpha   90.00
_cell.angle_beta   90.00
_cell.angle_gamma   90.00
#
_symmetry.space_group_name_H-M   'P 1'
#
loop_
_entity.id
_entity.type
_entity.pdbx_description
1 polymer ?
#
loop_
_entity_poly.entity_id
_entity_poly.type
_entity_poly.pdbx_seq_one_letter_code
_entity_poly.pdbx_strand_id
1 'polypeptide(L)'
;MSAQRTAIVIVASTRAAAGIYDDRSGPIAVDFLRRKGFDCPDARIVPDAEIAAAVAAAFAEKPAVILTSGGTGLTHDDRTVEAVAPHITRELPGIAVAFWQKGLESVPTAVASRAIAGVNDSTFAMTLPGSTGGVKDLSLIHI
;
A
#
# COMPACT_ATOMS: atom_id res chain seq x y z
N MET A 1 11.84 25.38 -11.00
CA MET A 1 11.80 24.45 -9.85
C MET A 1 10.77 23.37 -10.12
N SER A 2 11.16 22.13 -10.04
CA SER A 2 10.19 21.05 -10.09
C SER A 2 9.43 21.01 -8.74
N ALA A 3 8.11 20.90 -8.79
CA ALA A 3 7.32 20.70 -7.59
C ALA A 3 7.72 19.36 -6.94
N GLN A 4 7.84 19.34 -5.62
CA GLN A 4 8.11 18.11 -4.89
C GLN A 4 6.92 17.16 -5.06
N ARG A 5 7.21 15.92 -5.42
CA ARG A 5 6.16 14.90 -5.58
C ARG A 5 5.69 14.42 -4.22
N THR A 6 4.39 14.26 -4.09
CA THR A 6 3.75 13.82 -2.85
C THR A 6 3.45 12.32 -2.88
N ALA A 7 3.42 11.72 -1.70
CA ALA A 7 3.04 10.32 -1.54
C ALA A 7 2.18 10.16 -0.29
N ILE A 8 1.31 9.16 -0.30
CA ILE A 8 0.40 8.85 0.79
C ILE A 8 0.53 7.38 1.14
N VAL A 9 0.62 7.08 2.43
CA VAL A 9 0.57 5.71 2.96
C VAL A 9 -0.71 5.54 3.76
N ILE A 10 -1.46 4.49 3.47
CA ILE A 10 -2.67 4.12 4.21
C ILE A 10 -2.48 2.73 4.80
N VAL A 11 -2.75 2.58 6.09
CA VAL A 11 -2.72 1.30 6.78
C VAL A 11 -4.15 0.87 7.08
N ALA A 12 -4.56 -0.28 6.55
CA ALA A 12 -5.84 -0.88 6.85
C ALA A 12 -5.65 -1.86 8.01
N SER A 13 -6.05 -1.46 9.20
CA SER A 13 -5.97 -2.30 10.39
C SER A 13 -6.93 -1.78 11.45
N THR A 14 -7.99 -2.54 11.69
CA THR A 14 -8.96 -2.21 12.74
C THR A 14 -8.30 -2.20 14.12
N ARG A 15 -7.39 -3.12 14.38
CA ARG A 15 -6.70 -3.22 15.67
C ARG A 15 -5.75 -2.06 15.90
N ALA A 16 -4.98 -1.66 14.88
CA ALA A 16 -4.07 -0.52 14.99
C ALA A 16 -4.86 0.80 15.11
N ALA A 17 -5.95 0.94 14.38
CA ALA A 17 -6.81 2.14 14.46
C ALA A 17 -7.45 2.27 15.84
N ALA A 18 -7.76 1.16 16.51
CA ALA A 18 -8.31 1.16 17.86
C ALA A 18 -7.23 1.27 18.96
N GLY A 19 -5.96 1.35 18.59
CA GLY A 19 -4.86 1.43 19.56
C GLY A 19 -4.54 0.12 20.27
N ILE A 20 -5.04 -1.01 19.76
CA ILE A 20 -4.81 -2.33 20.38
C ILE A 20 -3.37 -2.81 20.19
N TYR A 21 -2.74 -2.43 19.06
CA TYR A 21 -1.32 -2.66 18.86
C TYR A 21 -0.72 -1.52 18.02
N ASP A 22 0.60 -1.38 18.07
CA ASP A 22 1.31 -0.37 17.31
C ASP A 22 1.52 -0.83 15.87
N ASP A 23 1.17 0.04 14.91
CA ASP A 23 1.48 -0.22 13.52
C ASP A 23 2.98 -0.05 13.27
N ARG A 24 3.58 -1.05 12.64
CA ARG A 24 5.01 -1.04 12.27
C ARG A 24 5.24 -0.94 10.77
N SER A 25 4.27 -1.34 9.97
CA SER A 25 4.41 -1.37 8.52
C SER A 25 4.31 0.03 7.90
N GLY A 26 3.42 0.86 8.42
CA GLY A 26 3.24 2.22 7.94
C GLY A 26 4.51 3.07 8.00
N PRO A 27 5.18 3.15 9.16
CA PRO A 27 6.45 3.87 9.26
C PRO A 27 7.53 3.38 8.30
N ILE A 28 7.61 2.08 8.02
CA ILE A 28 8.57 1.52 7.06
C ILE A 28 8.28 2.06 5.66
N ALA A 29 7.02 2.04 5.25
CA ALA A 29 6.61 2.54 3.93
C ALA A 29 6.84 4.05 3.80
N VAL A 30 6.48 4.81 4.82
CA VAL A 30 6.70 6.27 4.85
C VAL A 30 8.18 6.59 4.75
N ASP A 31 9.01 5.93 5.52
CA ASP A 31 10.46 6.13 5.51
C ASP A 31 11.06 5.81 4.14
N PHE A 32 10.63 4.71 3.53
CA PHE A 32 11.04 4.33 2.18
C PHE A 32 10.75 5.45 1.17
N LEU A 33 9.53 5.98 1.18
CA LEU A 33 9.13 7.04 0.26
C LEU A 33 9.89 8.34 0.51
N ARG A 34 10.10 8.71 1.76
CA ARG A 34 10.89 9.90 2.10
C ARG A 34 12.32 9.77 1.63
N ARG A 35 12.93 8.59 1.76
CA ARG A 35 14.29 8.34 1.24
C ARG A 35 14.36 8.40 -0.27
N LYS A 36 13.26 8.15 -0.98
CA LYS A 36 13.16 8.28 -2.43
C LYS A 36 12.84 9.72 -2.89
N GLY A 37 12.73 10.66 -1.96
CA GLY A 37 12.55 12.08 -2.28
C GLY A 37 11.09 12.54 -2.34
N PHE A 38 10.14 11.71 -1.90
CA PHE A 38 8.73 12.12 -1.85
C PHE A 38 8.44 12.89 -0.57
N ASP A 39 7.55 13.88 -0.68
CA ASP A 39 6.93 14.50 0.47
C ASP A 39 5.80 13.57 0.95
N CYS A 40 6.03 12.87 2.03
CA CYS A 40 5.12 11.85 2.54
C CYS A 40 4.79 12.13 4.01
N PRO A 41 3.53 12.50 4.32
CA PRO A 41 3.07 12.60 5.70
C PRO A 41 3.06 11.23 6.39
N ASP A 42 2.87 11.24 7.70
CA ASP A 42 2.70 10.00 8.45
C ASP A 42 1.54 9.17 7.90
N ALA A 43 1.64 7.86 8.06
CA ALA A 43 0.64 6.93 7.55
C ALA A 43 -0.74 7.22 8.16
N ARG A 44 -1.77 7.11 7.33
CA ARG A 44 -3.17 7.20 7.74
C ARG A 44 -3.63 5.81 8.13
N ILE A 45 -3.87 5.58 9.41
CA ILE A 45 -4.30 4.28 9.94
C ILE A 45 -5.82 4.30 10.03
N VAL A 46 -6.49 3.38 9.34
CA VAL A 46 -7.95 3.32 9.31
C VAL A 46 -8.44 1.90 9.60
N PRO A 47 -9.63 1.76 10.19
CA PRO A 47 -10.26 0.44 10.31
C PRO A 47 -10.53 -0.15 8.93
N ASP A 48 -10.52 -1.49 8.83
CA ASP A 48 -10.76 -2.17 7.56
C ASP A 48 -12.08 -1.74 6.90
N ALA A 49 -13.11 -1.46 7.70
CA ALA A 49 -14.41 -1.02 7.16
C ALA A 49 -14.38 0.35 6.48
N GLU A 50 -13.35 1.18 6.77
CA GLU A 50 -13.26 2.53 6.25
C GLU A 50 -12.25 2.67 5.10
N ILE A 51 -11.66 1.55 4.64
CA ILE A 51 -10.58 1.61 3.65
C ILE A 51 -11.04 2.22 2.32
N ALA A 52 -12.24 1.93 1.87
CA ALA A 52 -12.73 2.45 0.59
C ALA A 52 -12.81 3.97 0.58
N ALA A 53 -13.32 4.58 1.65
CA ALA A 53 -13.40 6.04 1.77
C ALA A 53 -12.01 6.68 1.88
N ALA A 54 -11.11 6.04 2.63
CA ALA A 54 -9.74 6.54 2.79
C ALA A 54 -8.98 6.52 1.47
N VAL A 55 -9.13 5.45 0.70
CA VAL A 55 -8.50 5.31 -0.62
C VAL A 55 -9.04 6.34 -1.61
N ALA A 56 -10.36 6.50 -1.67
CA ALA A 56 -10.97 7.48 -2.55
C ALA A 56 -10.48 8.91 -2.23
N ALA A 57 -10.41 9.26 -0.95
CA ALA A 57 -9.89 10.56 -0.53
C ALA A 57 -8.44 10.76 -0.96
N ALA A 58 -7.60 9.72 -0.83
CA ALA A 58 -6.21 9.79 -1.23
C ALA A 58 -6.04 10.00 -2.74
N PHE A 59 -6.79 9.28 -3.56
CA PHE A 59 -6.74 9.49 -5.01
C PHE A 59 -7.22 10.88 -5.41
N ALA A 60 -8.19 11.45 -4.69
CA ALA A 60 -8.67 12.80 -4.96
C ALA A 60 -7.62 13.88 -4.72
N GLU A 61 -6.64 13.63 -3.86
CA GLU A 61 -5.52 14.55 -3.61
C GLU A 61 -4.47 14.50 -4.73
N LYS A 62 -4.57 13.55 -5.65
CA LYS A 62 -3.66 13.37 -6.81
C LYS A 62 -2.18 13.31 -6.43
N PRO A 63 -1.80 12.44 -5.47
CA PRO A 63 -0.38 12.25 -5.16
C PRO A 63 0.32 11.51 -6.30
N ALA A 64 1.65 11.53 -6.30
CA ALA A 64 2.40 10.73 -7.26
C ALA A 64 2.36 9.23 -6.91
N VAL A 65 2.30 8.89 -5.61
CA VAL A 65 2.31 7.51 -5.13
C VAL A 65 1.30 7.33 -4.00
N ILE A 66 0.56 6.23 -4.04
CA ILE A 66 -0.23 5.72 -2.91
C ILE A 66 0.24 4.30 -2.60
N LEU A 67 0.68 4.06 -1.38
CA LEU A 67 0.95 2.71 -0.89
C LEU A 67 -0.04 2.38 0.23
N THR A 68 -0.61 1.18 0.17
CA THR A 68 -1.45 0.69 1.26
C THR A 68 -0.78 -0.51 1.91
N SER A 69 -1.03 -0.73 3.19
CA SER A 69 -0.58 -1.90 3.93
C SER A 69 -1.78 -2.56 4.61
N GLY A 70 -1.88 -3.86 4.49
CA GLY A 70 -2.97 -4.65 5.06
C GLY A 70 -4.15 -4.82 4.10
N GLY A 71 -5.03 -5.74 4.44
CA GLY A 71 -6.27 -5.98 3.70
C GLY A 71 -6.12 -6.67 2.34
N THR A 72 -5.01 -7.39 2.12
CA THR A 72 -4.76 -8.10 0.85
C THR A 72 -4.96 -9.60 0.93
N GLY A 73 -5.41 -10.12 2.07
CA GLY A 73 -5.61 -11.56 2.28
C GLY A 73 -6.98 -12.05 1.83
N LEU A 74 -7.39 -13.18 2.41
CA LEU A 74 -8.58 -13.91 2.00
C LEU A 74 -9.75 -13.78 2.96
N THR A 75 -9.58 -13.07 4.08
CA THR A 75 -10.65 -12.94 5.07
C THR A 75 -11.71 -11.95 4.61
N HIS A 76 -12.88 -12.01 5.23
CA HIS A 76 -13.99 -11.12 4.92
C HIS A 76 -13.62 -9.64 5.11
N ASP A 77 -12.73 -9.35 6.04
CA ASP A 77 -12.31 -7.98 6.35
C ASP A 77 -11.22 -7.45 5.40
N ASP A 78 -10.63 -8.32 4.59
CA ASP A 78 -9.58 -7.92 3.63
C ASP A 78 -10.20 -7.29 2.40
N ARG A 79 -10.35 -5.95 2.40
CA ARG A 79 -11.07 -5.18 1.37
C ARG A 79 -10.21 -4.14 0.66
N THR A 80 -8.92 -4.11 0.95
CA THR A 80 -8.06 -3.06 0.39
C THR A 80 -7.93 -3.17 -1.13
N VAL A 81 -7.80 -4.37 -1.65
CA VAL A 81 -7.69 -4.58 -3.10
C VAL A 81 -8.95 -4.08 -3.81
N GLU A 82 -10.12 -4.40 -3.28
CA GLU A 82 -11.40 -3.96 -3.82
C GLU A 82 -11.58 -2.44 -3.72
N ALA A 83 -10.96 -1.81 -2.73
CA ALA A 83 -10.99 -0.36 -2.57
C ALA A 83 -10.08 0.35 -3.58
N VAL A 84 -8.93 -0.22 -3.92
CA VAL A 84 -7.93 0.39 -4.80
C VAL A 84 -8.23 0.09 -6.27
N ALA A 85 -8.63 -1.12 -6.60
CA ALA A 85 -8.80 -1.59 -7.98
C ALA A 85 -9.66 -0.66 -8.86
N PRO A 86 -10.80 -0.12 -8.40
CA PRO A 86 -11.62 0.77 -9.24
C PRO A 86 -10.92 2.06 -9.67
N HIS A 87 -9.88 2.48 -8.96
CA HIS A 87 -9.14 3.70 -9.27
C HIS A 87 -7.96 3.46 -10.21
N ILE A 88 -7.57 2.21 -10.44
CA ILE A 88 -6.48 1.86 -11.34
C ILE A 88 -7.02 1.74 -12.77
N THR A 89 -6.45 2.51 -13.68
CA THR A 89 -6.85 2.46 -15.10
C THR A 89 -5.94 1.54 -15.92
N ARG A 90 -4.70 1.35 -15.48
CA ARG A 90 -3.74 0.44 -16.11
C ARG A 90 -3.04 -0.36 -15.03
N GLU A 91 -3.30 -1.66 -15.00
CA GLU A 91 -2.67 -2.55 -14.04
C GLU A 91 -1.24 -2.89 -14.48
N LEU A 92 -0.35 -3.06 -13.48
CA LEU A 92 1.04 -3.45 -13.68
C LEU A 92 1.28 -4.80 -12.97
N PRO A 93 0.77 -5.92 -13.54
CA PRO A 93 0.80 -7.21 -12.85
C PRO A 93 2.23 -7.72 -12.57
N GLY A 94 3.20 -7.33 -13.38
CA GLY A 94 4.59 -7.74 -13.16
C GLY A 94 5.16 -7.28 -11.82
N ILE A 95 4.68 -6.16 -11.30
CA ILE A 95 5.11 -5.67 -9.98
C ILE A 95 4.58 -6.61 -8.88
N ALA A 96 3.30 -6.99 -8.95
CA ALA A 96 2.72 -7.93 -8.00
C ALA A 96 3.44 -9.29 -8.05
N VAL A 97 3.75 -9.78 -9.26
CA VAL A 97 4.48 -11.04 -9.44
C VAL A 97 5.86 -10.97 -8.77
N ALA A 98 6.60 -9.89 -8.95
CA ALA A 98 7.91 -9.71 -8.33
C ALA A 98 7.81 -9.77 -6.79
N PHE A 99 6.77 -9.17 -6.22
CA PHE A 99 6.53 -9.22 -4.77
C PHE A 99 6.18 -10.63 -4.31
N TRP A 100 5.35 -11.37 -5.04
CA TRP A 100 5.03 -12.76 -4.72
C TRP A 100 6.28 -13.64 -4.73
N GLN A 101 7.11 -13.50 -5.75
CA GLN A 101 8.35 -14.26 -5.85
C GLN A 101 9.28 -13.98 -4.68
N LYS A 102 9.43 -12.72 -4.30
CA LYS A 102 10.24 -12.34 -3.16
C LYS A 102 9.65 -12.86 -1.84
N GLY A 103 8.34 -12.72 -1.66
CA GLY A 103 7.65 -13.20 -0.47
C GLY A 103 7.76 -14.70 -0.29
N LEU A 104 7.70 -15.48 -1.39
CA LEU A 104 7.82 -16.93 -1.35
C LEU A 104 9.18 -17.42 -0.86
N GLU A 105 10.22 -16.62 -0.94
CA GLU A 105 11.55 -16.97 -0.38
C GLU A 105 11.48 -17.14 1.15
N SER A 106 10.56 -16.44 1.80
CA SER A 106 10.44 -16.43 3.26
C SER A 106 9.18 -17.10 3.80
N VAL A 107 8.05 -16.95 3.10
CA VAL A 107 6.73 -17.38 3.59
C VAL A 107 5.96 -18.06 2.45
N PRO A 108 5.70 -19.40 2.53
CA PRO A 108 4.95 -20.10 1.49
C PRO A 108 3.55 -19.52 1.23
N THR A 109 2.91 -18.96 2.25
CA THR A 109 1.56 -18.39 2.14
C THR A 109 1.52 -17.07 1.38
N ALA A 110 2.66 -16.52 0.95
CA ALA A 110 2.70 -15.30 0.14
C ALA A 110 1.86 -15.41 -1.13
N VAL A 111 1.68 -16.62 -1.67
CA VAL A 111 0.83 -16.83 -2.86
C VAL A 111 -0.63 -16.47 -2.62
N ALA A 112 -1.08 -16.42 -1.37
CA ALA A 112 -2.45 -16.07 -1.02
C ALA A 112 -2.69 -14.55 -1.00
N SER A 113 -1.65 -13.73 -1.12
CA SER A 113 -1.81 -12.28 -1.22
C SER A 113 -2.45 -11.92 -2.56
N ARG A 114 -3.48 -11.08 -2.52
CA ARG A 114 -4.18 -10.56 -3.69
C ARG A 114 -3.69 -9.18 -4.09
N ALA A 115 -2.45 -8.84 -3.73
CA ALA A 115 -1.87 -7.52 -3.97
C ALA A 115 -1.93 -7.13 -5.44
N ILE A 116 -2.20 -5.85 -5.70
CA ILE A 116 -2.22 -5.27 -7.04
C ILE A 116 -1.35 -4.02 -7.10
N ALA A 117 -0.90 -3.70 -8.30
CA ALA A 117 -0.19 -2.46 -8.57
C ALA A 117 -0.64 -1.91 -9.91
N GLY A 118 -0.69 -0.60 -10.03
CA GLY A 118 -1.09 0.04 -11.28
C GLY A 118 -1.03 1.55 -11.22
N VAL A 119 -1.48 2.17 -12.30
CA VAL A 119 -1.47 3.61 -12.42
C VAL A 119 -2.84 4.13 -12.86
N ASN A 120 -3.13 5.37 -12.48
CA ASN A 120 -4.12 6.16 -13.14
C ASN A 120 -3.51 7.55 -13.39
N ASP A 121 -3.72 8.10 -14.55
CA ASP A 121 -3.20 9.42 -14.99
C ASP A 121 -1.91 9.88 -14.28
N SER A 122 -2.01 10.35 -13.03
CA SER A 122 -0.91 10.95 -12.29
C SER A 122 -0.43 10.16 -11.07
N THR A 123 -1.12 9.07 -10.71
CA THR A 123 -0.85 8.34 -9.46
C THR A 123 -0.45 6.90 -9.74
N PHE A 124 0.68 6.46 -9.18
CA PHE A 124 1.01 5.05 -9.05
C PHE A 124 0.47 4.57 -7.70
N ALA A 125 -0.24 3.44 -7.69
CA ALA A 125 -0.78 2.86 -6.47
C ALA A 125 -0.39 1.39 -6.37
N MET A 126 -0.08 0.95 -5.16
CA MET A 126 0.21 -0.45 -4.87
C MET A 126 -0.32 -0.84 -3.50
N THR A 127 -0.92 -2.02 -3.45
CA THR A 127 -1.35 -2.63 -2.18
C THR A 127 -0.25 -3.56 -1.68
N LEU A 128 0.07 -3.47 -0.39
CA LEU A 128 1.09 -4.28 0.26
C LEU A 128 0.46 -5.12 1.36
N PRO A 129 1.03 -6.31 1.65
CA PRO A 129 0.56 -7.08 2.78
C PRO A 129 0.79 -6.34 4.10
N GLY A 130 0.06 -6.74 5.15
CA GLY A 130 0.16 -6.11 6.46
C GLY A 130 1.43 -6.45 7.25
N SER A 131 2.28 -7.34 6.74
CA SER A 131 3.50 -7.73 7.43
C SER A 131 4.64 -6.74 7.18
N THR A 132 5.49 -6.54 8.18
CA THR A 132 6.68 -5.69 8.03
C THR A 132 7.64 -6.24 6.98
N GLY A 133 7.76 -7.57 6.87
CA GLY A 133 8.60 -8.22 5.86
C GLY A 133 8.12 -7.90 4.44
N GLY A 134 6.80 -7.98 4.21
CA GLY A 134 6.23 -7.62 2.91
C GLY A 134 6.46 -6.18 2.54
N VAL A 135 6.33 -5.25 3.50
CA VAL A 135 6.56 -3.83 3.25
C VAL A 135 8.05 -3.56 2.98
N LYS A 136 8.96 -4.25 3.66
CA LYS A 136 10.40 -4.12 3.40
C LYS A 136 10.79 -4.52 1.98
N ASP A 137 10.01 -5.38 1.33
CA ASP A 137 10.25 -5.79 -0.06
C ASP A 137 10.00 -4.65 -1.07
N LEU A 138 9.55 -3.48 -0.61
CA LEU A 138 9.46 -2.28 -1.44
C LEU A 138 10.78 -1.92 -2.14
N SER A 139 11.91 -2.36 -1.61
CA SER A 139 13.20 -2.15 -2.24
C SER A 139 13.31 -2.75 -3.65
N LEU A 140 12.40 -3.68 -4.00
CA LEU A 140 12.33 -4.23 -5.36
C LEU A 140 11.79 -3.23 -6.37
N ILE A 141 11.09 -2.18 -5.92
CA ILE A 141 10.49 -1.19 -6.82
C ILE A 141 11.44 0.00 -6.95
N HIS A 142 11.78 0.32 -8.18
CA HIS A 142 12.53 1.53 -8.51
C HIS A 142 11.54 2.66 -8.84
N ILE A 143 11.18 3.39 -7.83
CA ILE A 143 10.24 4.51 -7.95
C ILE A 143 10.99 5.81 -8.20
#